data_5b97c099066c833bbb92b8362d7014dc
#
_entry.id   5b97c099066c833bbb92b8362d7014dc
#
_cell.length_a   1.000
_cell.length_b   1.000
_cell.length_c   1.000
_cell.angle_alpha   90.00
_cell.angle_beta   90.00
_cell.angle_gamma   90.00
#
_symmetry.space_group_name_H-M   'P 1'
#
loop_
_entity.id
_entity.type
_entity.pdbx_description
1 polymer ?
#
loop_
_entity_poly.entity_id
_entity_poly.type
_entity_poly.pdbx_seq_one_letter_code
_entity_poly.pdbx_strand_id
1 'polypeptide(L)'
;MSMTKVIEIDGKQVAFKASAAIPRIYRVRYGRDIFKDLIKLDKELKENSEEDSGLTMCSLEAFENIAYLMAKHADPSIPDTAEEWLEEFSVFSIYQVLPEIIELWGLNVQTQSTAKKNGPEQSGE
;
A
#
# COMPACT_ATOMS: atom_id res chain seq x y z
N MET A 1 3.97 0.74 -16.77
CA MET A 1 3.96 2.10 -16.27
C MET A 1 3.84 2.13 -14.79
N SER A 2 4.46 3.07 -14.14
CA SER A 2 4.42 3.14 -12.69
C SER A 2 3.59 4.33 -12.26
N MET A 3 3.13 4.30 -11.03
CA MET A 3 2.40 5.41 -10.44
C MET A 3 3.12 5.88 -9.20
N THR A 4 3.24 7.18 -9.07
CA THR A 4 3.90 7.77 -7.91
C THR A 4 2.97 8.78 -7.27
N LYS A 5 2.92 8.79 -5.96
CA LYS A 5 2.10 9.73 -5.23
C LYS A 5 2.91 10.25 -4.05
N VAL A 6 2.82 11.55 -3.81
CA VAL A 6 3.49 12.14 -2.65
C VAL A 6 2.45 12.35 -1.57
N ILE A 7 2.73 11.85 -0.39
CA ILE A 7 1.82 11.93 0.74
C ILE A 7 2.54 12.62 1.88
N GLU A 8 1.87 13.54 2.54
CA GLU A 8 2.49 14.22 3.66
C GLU A 8 2.33 13.39 4.92
N ILE A 9 3.43 13.10 5.60
CA ILE A 9 3.43 12.33 6.84
C ILE A 9 4.26 13.11 7.84
N ASP A 10 3.64 13.55 8.92
CA ASP A 10 4.34 14.33 9.97
C ASP A 10 5.04 15.55 9.40
N GLY A 11 4.40 16.20 8.44
CA GLY A 11 4.97 17.40 7.85
C GLY A 11 6.03 17.13 6.81
N LYS A 12 6.32 15.85 6.51
CA LYS A 12 7.31 15.50 5.51
C LYS A 12 6.62 15.02 4.27
N GLN A 13 7.16 15.36 3.13
CA GLN A 13 6.61 14.91 1.85
C GLN A 13 7.28 13.60 1.49
N VAL A 14 6.53 12.52 1.47
CA VAL A 14 7.08 11.20 1.20
C VAL A 14 6.49 10.67 -0.10
N ALA A 15 7.34 10.30 -1.03
CA ALA A 15 6.90 9.77 -2.32
C ALA A 15 6.80 8.25 -2.23
N PHE A 16 5.73 7.71 -2.81
CA PHE A 16 5.52 6.27 -2.89
C PHE A 16 5.30 5.90 -4.34
N LYS A 17 5.96 4.85 -4.80
CA LYS A 17 5.86 4.43 -6.18
C LYS A 17 5.34 3.01 -6.28
N ALA A 18 4.33 2.81 -7.11
CA ALA A 18 3.80 1.48 -7.39
C ALA A 18 4.18 1.12 -8.82
N SER A 19 4.99 0.09 -8.97
CA SER A 19 5.39 -0.36 -10.29
C SER A 19 5.38 -1.87 -10.31
N ALA A 20 5.49 -2.44 -11.49
CA ALA A 20 5.45 -3.88 -11.64
C ALA A 20 6.65 -4.55 -10.98
N ALA A 21 7.71 -3.82 -10.72
CA ALA A 21 8.88 -4.41 -10.07
C ALA A 21 8.64 -4.71 -8.60
N ILE A 22 7.77 -3.95 -7.96
CA ILE A 22 7.58 -4.09 -6.52
C ILE A 22 7.03 -5.45 -6.11
N PRO A 23 6.03 -6.01 -6.80
CA PRO A 23 5.57 -7.36 -6.45
C PRO A 23 6.69 -8.39 -6.50
N ARG A 24 7.58 -8.27 -7.46
CA ARG A 24 8.68 -9.20 -7.55
C ARG A 24 9.67 -9.01 -6.41
N ILE A 25 10.00 -7.76 -6.10
CA ILE A 25 10.92 -7.47 -5.00
C ILE A 25 10.34 -8.00 -3.70
N TYR A 26 9.06 -7.78 -3.50
CA TYR A 26 8.39 -8.21 -2.28
C TYR A 26 8.44 -9.73 -2.16
N ARG A 27 8.16 -10.45 -3.25
CA ARG A 27 8.18 -11.89 -3.24
C ARG A 27 9.58 -12.43 -2.95
N VAL A 28 10.58 -11.85 -3.60
CA VAL A 28 11.95 -12.31 -3.42
C VAL A 28 12.46 -11.99 -2.01
N ARG A 29 12.13 -10.79 -1.52
CA ARG A 29 12.66 -10.35 -0.25
C ARG A 29 11.94 -10.95 0.94
N TYR A 30 10.62 -11.05 0.85
CA TYR A 30 9.83 -11.47 2.00
C TYR A 30 9.13 -12.82 1.80
N GLY A 31 9.19 -13.39 0.60
CA GLY A 31 8.55 -14.67 0.34
C GLY A 31 7.04 -14.62 0.35
N ARG A 32 6.45 -13.48 0.04
CA ARG A 32 5.01 -13.30 0.12
C ARG A 32 4.46 -12.71 -1.17
N ASP A 33 3.15 -12.87 -1.35
CA ASP A 33 2.46 -12.33 -2.51
C ASP A 33 1.85 -10.98 -2.11
N ILE A 34 2.34 -9.91 -2.71
CA ILE A 34 1.91 -8.57 -2.33
C ILE A 34 0.42 -8.36 -2.55
N PHE A 35 -0.15 -8.95 -3.59
CA PHE A 35 -1.56 -8.70 -3.86
C PHE A 35 -2.44 -9.38 -2.82
N LYS A 36 -2.06 -10.56 -2.37
CA LYS A 36 -2.80 -11.20 -1.30
C LYS A 36 -2.73 -10.39 -0.01
N ASP A 37 -1.56 -9.86 0.27
CA ASP A 37 -1.40 -9.06 1.48
C ASP A 37 -2.17 -7.76 1.38
N LEU A 38 -2.17 -7.12 0.22
CA LEU A 38 -2.92 -5.87 0.05
C LEU A 38 -4.42 -6.10 0.15
N ILE A 39 -4.91 -7.20 -0.41
CA ILE A 39 -6.33 -7.51 -0.33
C ILE A 39 -6.72 -7.76 1.11
N LYS A 40 -5.88 -8.46 1.85
CA LYS A 40 -6.15 -8.72 3.25
C LYS A 40 -6.16 -7.44 4.05
N LEU A 41 -5.21 -6.54 3.77
CA LEU A 41 -5.18 -5.24 4.44
C LEU A 41 -6.44 -4.44 4.17
N ASP A 42 -6.87 -4.42 2.91
CA ASP A 42 -8.06 -3.68 2.54
C ASP A 42 -9.28 -4.25 3.26
N LYS A 43 -9.36 -5.57 3.34
CA LYS A 43 -10.48 -6.21 3.98
C LYS A 43 -10.50 -5.91 5.47
N GLU A 44 -9.35 -6.02 6.13
CA GLU A 44 -9.28 -5.75 7.56
C GLU A 44 -9.58 -4.29 7.86
N LEU A 45 -9.13 -3.40 7.01
CA LEU A 45 -9.41 -2.00 7.20
C LEU A 45 -10.90 -1.73 7.16
N LYS A 46 -11.60 -2.37 6.24
CA LYS A 46 -13.01 -2.15 6.12
C LYS A 46 -13.81 -2.80 7.24
N GLU A 47 -13.40 -3.99 7.64
CA GLU A 47 -14.14 -4.71 8.65
C GLU A 47 -13.97 -4.18 10.04
N ASN A 48 -12.81 -3.64 10.33
CA ASN A 48 -12.51 -3.22 11.69
C ASN A 48 -12.56 -1.72 11.88
N SER A 49 -13.32 -1.07 11.06
CA SER A 49 -13.29 0.38 11.11
C SER A 49 -13.93 0.94 12.34
N GLU A 50 -14.75 0.19 13.02
CA GLU A 50 -15.43 0.75 14.12
C GLU A 50 -14.96 0.37 15.43
N GLU A 51 -14.79 -0.82 15.73
CA GLU A 51 -14.51 -1.18 17.01
C GLU A 51 -13.18 -1.57 17.30
N ASP A 52 -12.66 -2.45 16.66
CA ASP A 52 -11.49 -3.01 17.08
C ASP A 52 -10.58 -2.73 16.07
N SER A 53 -10.07 -1.75 15.98
CA SER A 53 -9.27 -1.34 15.01
C SER A 53 -8.16 -2.11 14.65
N GLY A 54 -8.04 -3.14 15.08
CA GLY A 54 -6.84 -3.75 14.93
C GLY A 54 -6.57 -4.46 13.68
N LEU A 55 -5.58 -4.08 13.00
CA LEU A 55 -4.97 -4.92 12.01
C LEU A 55 -4.19 -5.98 12.76
N THR A 56 -4.11 -7.19 12.19
CA THR A 56 -3.32 -8.23 12.84
C THR A 56 -1.85 -7.86 12.76
N MET A 57 -1.03 -8.51 13.58
CA MET A 57 0.40 -8.22 13.55
C MET A 57 1.00 -8.54 12.19
N CYS A 58 0.54 -9.62 11.56
CA CYS A 58 1.03 -9.94 10.24
C CYS A 58 0.66 -8.86 9.23
N SER A 59 -0.53 -8.30 9.36
CA SER A 59 -0.96 -7.26 8.44
C SER A 59 -0.20 -5.96 8.68
N LEU A 60 0.10 -5.64 9.92
CA LEU A 60 0.88 -4.45 10.20
C LEU A 60 2.28 -4.58 9.60
N GLU A 61 2.89 -5.73 9.75
CA GLU A 61 4.21 -5.93 9.21
C GLU A 61 4.17 -5.88 7.69
N ALA A 62 3.17 -6.50 7.09
CA ALA A 62 3.05 -6.47 5.64
C ALA A 62 2.90 -5.03 5.15
N PHE A 63 2.07 -4.24 5.81
CA PHE A 63 1.89 -2.84 5.41
C PHE A 63 3.21 -2.08 5.51
N GLU A 64 3.93 -2.25 6.62
CA GLU A 64 5.17 -1.53 6.81
C GLU A 64 6.18 -1.88 5.73
N ASN A 65 6.27 -3.15 5.38
CA ASN A 65 7.22 -3.58 4.37
C ASN A 65 6.82 -3.09 2.98
N ILE A 66 5.52 -3.12 2.68
CA ILE A 66 5.04 -2.65 1.38
C ILE A 66 5.29 -1.16 1.24
N ALA A 67 4.96 -0.40 2.29
CA ALA A 67 5.15 1.05 2.25
C ALA A 67 6.62 1.39 2.09
N TYR A 68 7.48 0.69 2.82
CA TYR A 68 8.91 0.94 2.73
C TYR A 68 9.44 0.66 1.33
N LEU A 69 9.04 -0.47 0.72
CA LEU A 69 9.50 -0.78 -0.62
C LEU A 69 9.05 0.28 -1.62
N MET A 70 7.81 0.76 -1.48
CA MET A 70 7.31 1.78 -2.38
C MET A 70 8.07 3.08 -2.20
N ALA A 71 8.37 3.42 -0.96
CA ALA A 71 9.10 4.67 -0.68
C ALA A 71 10.53 4.57 -1.17
N LYS A 72 11.18 3.44 -0.92
CA LYS A 72 12.57 3.25 -1.34
C LYS A 72 12.68 3.26 -2.85
N HIS A 73 11.69 2.69 -3.52
CA HIS A 73 11.69 2.65 -4.96
C HIS A 73 11.49 4.06 -5.55
N ALA A 74 10.73 4.90 -4.85
CA ALA A 74 10.51 6.27 -5.30
C ALA A 74 11.72 7.15 -4.99
N ASP A 75 12.39 6.89 -3.87
CA ASP A 75 13.50 7.74 -3.42
C ASP A 75 14.59 6.88 -2.81
N PRO A 76 15.57 6.49 -3.59
CA PRO A 76 16.63 5.60 -3.09
C PRO A 76 17.45 6.19 -1.96
N SER A 77 17.32 7.48 -1.68
CA SER A 77 18.12 8.08 -0.62
C SER A 77 17.58 7.84 0.79
N ILE A 78 16.40 7.26 0.91
CA ILE A 78 15.88 6.99 2.25
C ILE A 78 16.69 5.84 2.87
N PRO A 79 16.52 5.60 4.19
CA PRO A 79 17.33 4.57 4.85
C PRO A 79 17.21 3.20 4.21
N ASP A 80 18.23 2.38 4.43
CA ASP A 80 18.28 1.07 3.80
C ASP A 80 17.45 0.00 4.48
N THR A 81 16.90 0.26 5.63
CA THR A 81 16.04 -0.72 6.29
C THR A 81 14.72 -0.08 6.65
N ALA A 82 13.69 -0.91 6.73
CA ALA A 82 12.37 -0.41 7.09
C ALA A 82 12.39 0.18 8.49
N GLU A 83 13.15 -0.45 9.40
CA GLU A 83 13.21 0.03 10.77
C GLU A 83 13.76 1.45 10.84
N GLU A 84 14.84 1.70 10.12
CA GLU A 84 15.44 3.03 10.15
C GLU A 84 14.50 4.06 9.53
N TRP A 85 13.81 3.66 8.47
CA TRP A 85 12.88 4.57 7.81
C TRP A 85 11.70 4.90 8.73
N LEU A 86 11.17 3.88 9.42
CA LEU A 86 10.03 4.08 10.29
C LEU A 86 10.35 4.97 11.48
N GLU A 87 11.63 5.02 11.87
CA GLU A 87 12.01 5.89 12.97
C GLU A 87 11.78 7.36 12.66
N GLU A 88 11.60 7.70 11.40
CA GLU A 88 11.40 9.08 11.05
C GLU A 88 9.99 9.58 11.30
N PHE A 89 9.08 8.70 11.66
CA PHE A 89 7.68 9.06 11.81
C PHE A 89 7.17 8.77 13.22
N SER A 90 6.13 9.50 13.62
CA SER A 90 5.53 9.19 14.91
C SER A 90 4.72 7.92 14.81
N VAL A 91 4.40 7.36 15.97
CA VAL A 91 3.85 6.03 16.06
C VAL A 91 2.69 5.75 15.14
N PHE A 92 1.72 6.63 15.06
CA PHE A 92 0.55 6.33 14.27
C PHE A 92 0.50 6.99 12.90
N SER A 93 1.43 7.88 12.62
CA SER A 93 1.34 8.65 11.38
C SER A 93 1.50 7.81 10.14
N ILE A 94 2.39 6.84 10.19
CA ILE A 94 2.63 6.03 9.01
C ILE A 94 1.40 5.19 8.66
N TYR A 95 0.63 4.78 9.68
CA TYR A 95 -0.51 3.92 9.41
C TYR A 95 -1.67 4.68 8.78
N GLN A 96 -1.67 6.00 8.90
CA GLN A 96 -2.74 6.79 8.31
C GLN A 96 -2.68 6.82 6.81
N VAL A 97 -1.55 6.41 6.21
CA VAL A 97 -1.46 6.41 4.77
C VAL A 97 -1.94 5.09 4.17
N LEU A 98 -2.31 4.12 4.99
CA LEU A 98 -2.71 2.81 4.48
C LEU A 98 -3.81 2.89 3.41
N PRO A 99 -4.89 3.64 3.60
CA PRO A 99 -5.90 3.70 2.55
C PRO A 99 -5.36 4.28 1.25
N GLU A 100 -4.44 5.22 1.34
CA GLU A 100 -3.88 5.81 0.13
C GLU A 100 -2.95 4.86 -0.58
N ILE A 101 -2.22 4.04 0.17
CA ILE A 101 -1.37 3.02 -0.41
C ILE A 101 -2.23 2.00 -1.16
N ILE A 102 -3.31 1.55 -0.54
CA ILE A 102 -4.21 0.59 -1.16
C ILE A 102 -4.79 1.18 -2.44
N GLU A 103 -5.18 2.44 -2.38
CA GLU A 103 -5.75 3.09 -3.53
C GLU A 103 -4.73 3.19 -4.67
N LEU A 104 -3.48 3.45 -4.34
CA LEU A 104 -2.45 3.58 -5.33
C LEU A 104 -2.26 2.29 -6.12
N TRP A 105 -2.50 1.16 -5.48
CA TRP A 105 -2.42 -0.13 -6.17
C TRP A 105 -3.69 -0.45 -6.94
N GLY A 106 -4.71 0.40 -6.87
CA GLY A 106 -5.91 0.22 -7.66
C GLY A 106 -6.92 -0.75 -7.11
N LEU A 107 -6.74 -1.19 -5.89
CA LEU A 107 -7.65 -2.20 -5.35
C LEU A 107 -9.03 -1.65 -5.07
N ASN A 108 -9.12 -0.38 -4.71
CA ASN A 108 -10.43 0.19 -4.45
C ASN A 108 -11.25 0.32 -5.72
N VAL A 109 -10.60 0.41 -6.83
CA VAL A 109 -11.30 0.58 -8.08
C VAL A 109 -12.04 -0.67 -8.45
N GLN A 110 -11.50 -1.81 -8.08
CA GLN A 110 -12.12 -3.04 -8.43
C GLN A 110 -13.50 -3.19 -7.91
N THR A 111 -13.77 -2.62 -6.78
CA THR A 111 -15.07 -2.78 -6.21
C THR A 111 -16.12 -2.06 -7.01
N GLN A 112 -15.70 -1.22 -7.90
CA GLN A 112 -16.62 -0.51 -8.64
C GLN A 112 -16.78 -1.04 -9.96
N SER A 113 -15.83 -1.49 -10.53
CA SER A 113 -15.89 -1.81 -11.80
C SER A 113 -16.69 -2.91 -12.09
N THR A 114 -16.88 -3.34 -11.76
CA THR A 114 -17.42 -4.35 -12.40
C THR A 114 -18.33 -3.92 -13.31
N ALA A 115 -17.85 -3.37 -13.36
CA ALA A 115 -18.01 -2.98 -13.96
C ALA A 115 -18.01 -2.57 -14.93
N LYS A 116 -17.81 -2.49 -15.31
CA LYS A 116 -17.57 -2.01 -16.04
C LYS A 116 -17.62 -1.94 -16.73
N LYS A 117 -17.72 -2.13 -16.90
CA LYS A 117 -17.81 -1.99 -17.44
C LYS A 117 -17.85 -1.56 -17.90
N ASN A 118 -17.97 -1.68 -18.14
CA ASN A 118 -17.99 -1.32 -18.64
C ASN A 118 -17.93 -0.97 -19.05
N GLY A 119 -18.03 -1.22 -19.41
CA GLY A 119 -17.99 -1.25 -19.79
C GLY A 119 -18.00 -1.14 -20.34
N PRO A 120 -18.25 -1.17 -20.88
CA PRO A 120 -18.23 -1.28 -21.41
C PRO A 120 -18.08 -1.44 -21.69
N GLU A 121 -17.97 -1.70 -21.88
CA GLU A 121 -18.07 -2.03 -21.98
C GLU A 121 -17.84 -2.19 -22.13
N GLN A 122 -17.96 -2.26 -22.55
CA GLN A 122 -18.03 -2.60 -22.65
C GLN A 122 -18.06 -2.77 -22.80
N SER A 123 -18.12 -2.87 -23.18
CA SER A 123 -18.42 -3.18 -23.30
C SER A 123 -18.68 -3.29 -23.37
N GLY A 124 -18.84 -3.51 -23.70
CA GLY A 124 -19.20 -3.83 -23.61
C GLY A 124 -19.44 -3.88 -23.60
N GLU A 125 -19.45 -4.05 -23.94
CA GLU A 125 -19.74 -4.22 -23.90
C GLU A 125 -19.91 -4.16 -23.98
#